data_1d722a0b06ce74878bb4b635884653ad
#
_entry.id   1d722a0b06ce74878bb4b635884653ad
#
_cell.length_a   1.000
_cell.length_b   1.000
_cell.length_c   1.000
_cell.angle_alpha   90.00
_cell.angle_beta   90.00
_cell.angle_gamma   90.00
#
_symmetry.space_group_name_H-M   'P 1'
#
loop_
_entity.id
_entity.type
_entity.pdbx_description
1 polymer ?
#
loop_
_entity_poly.entity_id
_entity_poly.type
_entity_poly.pdbx_seq_one_letter_code
_entity_poly.pdbx_strand_id
1 'polypeptide(L)'
;VTPIALVAGGIRSSSYVSIAETLQRAADEVGVDILGGFSALVDRGMTLADKVLIDSIPEALAVTRSVCSSVAIGSTKAGINMDAVKRMGEVVKETAELTKDKDAYGCTKLVEFCNAVEDNPVMAGAFHGVTQGDVAIHVGVSGPGVVKKALESIKGAPFDVVAKTVKNTAFMITRLGQLVAEVATERLHASFGIVDLSLAPTAAVGDSVAQVLEEMGLESCGGPGTTAALALLNDSV
;
A
#
# COMPACT_ATOMS: atom_id res chain seq x y z
N VAL A 1 -13.07 0.53 2.76
CA VAL A 1 -14.07 0.21 3.80
C VAL A 1 -13.39 0.03 5.15
N THR A 2 -14.16 0.01 6.24
CA THR A 2 -13.68 -0.38 7.58
C THR A 2 -13.02 -1.75 7.53
N PRO A 3 -11.92 -1.99 8.24
CA PRO A 3 -11.24 -3.28 8.23
C PRO A 3 -12.21 -4.44 8.47
N ILE A 4 -12.29 -5.34 7.51
CA ILE A 4 -13.28 -6.44 7.52
C ILE A 4 -13.10 -7.36 8.73
N ALA A 5 -11.89 -7.57 9.23
CA ALA A 5 -11.67 -8.35 10.43
C ALA A 5 -12.43 -7.78 11.66
N LEU A 6 -12.57 -6.44 11.76
CA LEU A 6 -13.36 -5.80 12.81
C LEU A 6 -14.86 -6.00 12.59
N VAL A 7 -15.32 -5.82 11.36
CA VAL A 7 -16.75 -5.96 10.99
C VAL A 7 -17.20 -7.41 11.13
N ALA A 8 -16.36 -8.35 10.72
CA ALA A 8 -16.65 -9.79 10.75
C ALA A 8 -16.41 -10.46 12.12
N GLY A 9 -16.00 -9.71 13.14
CA GLY A 9 -15.61 -10.25 14.44
C GLY A 9 -16.67 -11.10 15.15
N GLY A 10 -17.94 -10.88 14.83
CA GLY A 10 -19.08 -11.68 15.34
C GLY A 10 -19.49 -12.86 14.46
N ILE A 11 -18.89 -13.01 13.27
CA ILE A 11 -19.27 -14.04 12.31
C ILE A 11 -18.50 -15.34 12.59
N ARG A 12 -19.22 -16.41 12.79
CA ARG A 12 -18.62 -17.75 12.88
C ARG A 12 -18.48 -18.35 11.47
N SER A 13 -17.35 -18.11 10.83
CA SER A 13 -17.01 -18.67 9.51
C SER A 13 -15.57 -19.14 9.52
N SER A 14 -15.25 -20.09 8.67
CA SER A 14 -13.88 -20.55 8.43
C SER A 14 -13.19 -19.79 7.28
N SER A 15 -13.93 -18.97 6.53
CA SER A 15 -13.41 -18.17 5.41
C SER A 15 -14.25 -16.92 5.19
N TYR A 16 -13.60 -15.82 4.80
CA TYR A 16 -14.23 -14.54 4.43
C TYR A 16 -14.16 -14.24 2.93
N VAL A 17 -13.86 -15.23 2.09
CA VAL A 17 -13.81 -15.06 0.62
C VAL A 17 -15.13 -14.54 0.08
N SER A 18 -16.28 -15.02 0.59
CA SER A 18 -17.60 -14.53 0.18
C SER A 18 -17.84 -13.05 0.48
N ILE A 19 -17.17 -12.51 1.51
CA ILE A 19 -17.18 -11.07 1.81
C ILE A 19 -16.38 -10.34 0.73
N ALA A 20 -15.20 -10.84 0.36
CA ALA A 20 -14.40 -10.26 -0.72
C ALA A 20 -15.14 -10.25 -2.05
N GLU A 21 -15.83 -11.33 -2.40
CA GLU A 21 -16.69 -11.39 -3.60
C GLU A 21 -17.83 -10.38 -3.55
N THR A 22 -18.41 -10.15 -2.37
CA THR A 22 -19.46 -9.14 -2.18
C THR A 22 -18.91 -7.73 -2.35
N LEU A 23 -17.72 -7.46 -1.81
CA LEU A 23 -17.00 -6.21 -2.02
C LEU A 23 -16.67 -6.00 -3.51
N GLN A 24 -16.28 -7.07 -4.22
CA GLN A 24 -16.05 -6.99 -5.66
C GLN A 24 -17.32 -6.59 -6.43
N ARG A 25 -18.47 -7.22 -6.13
CA ARG A 25 -19.75 -6.83 -6.75
C ARG A 25 -20.10 -5.37 -6.46
N ALA A 26 -19.86 -4.91 -5.23
CA ALA A 26 -20.07 -3.51 -4.87
C ALA A 26 -19.14 -2.57 -5.65
N ALA A 27 -17.87 -2.93 -5.80
CA ALA A 27 -16.89 -2.17 -6.58
C ALA A 27 -17.30 -2.06 -8.06
N ASP A 28 -17.80 -3.15 -8.63
CA ASP A 28 -18.29 -3.20 -10.02
C ASP A 28 -19.54 -2.33 -10.21
N GLU A 29 -20.48 -2.35 -9.25
CA GLU A 29 -21.72 -1.57 -9.30
C GLU A 29 -21.46 -0.06 -9.24
N VAL A 30 -20.54 0.39 -8.35
CA VAL A 30 -20.20 1.82 -8.23
C VAL A 30 -19.10 2.28 -9.18
N GLY A 31 -18.44 1.38 -9.88
CA GLY A 31 -17.43 1.69 -10.88
C GLY A 31 -16.10 2.17 -10.28
N VAL A 32 -15.66 1.60 -9.15
CA VAL A 32 -14.35 1.90 -8.56
C VAL A 32 -13.30 0.84 -8.95
N ASP A 33 -12.09 1.27 -9.24
CA ASP A 33 -11.00 0.39 -9.68
C ASP A 33 -10.34 -0.37 -8.54
N ILE A 34 -10.24 0.26 -7.36
CA ILE A 34 -9.59 -0.30 -6.17
C ILE A 34 -10.51 -0.13 -4.97
N LEU A 35 -10.71 -1.20 -4.20
CA LEU A 35 -11.48 -1.20 -2.97
C LEU A 35 -10.66 -1.83 -1.85
N GLY A 36 -10.13 -0.99 -0.96
CA GLY A 36 -9.39 -1.41 0.22
C GLY A 36 -10.28 -1.74 1.41
N GLY A 37 -9.68 -2.35 2.43
CA GLY A 37 -10.33 -2.68 3.70
C GLY A 37 -10.60 -4.16 3.92
N PHE A 38 -10.25 -5.05 2.99
CA PHE A 38 -10.14 -6.49 3.30
C PHE A 38 -8.90 -6.72 4.18
N SER A 39 -8.95 -6.20 5.42
CA SER A 39 -7.80 -5.88 6.23
C SER A 39 -7.93 -6.37 7.67
N ALA A 40 -6.78 -6.60 8.31
CA ALA A 40 -6.66 -6.94 9.72
C ALA A 40 -5.59 -6.05 10.40
N LEU A 41 -5.84 -5.65 11.64
CA LEU A 41 -4.93 -4.85 12.46
C LEU A 41 -4.43 -5.73 13.61
N VAL A 42 -3.23 -6.30 13.48
CA VAL A 42 -2.73 -7.36 14.36
C VAL A 42 -1.44 -6.99 15.10
N ASP A 43 -1.07 -5.72 15.11
CA ASP A 43 0.11 -5.22 15.81
C ASP A 43 0.09 -5.51 17.32
N ARG A 44 -1.10 -5.63 17.92
CA ARG A 44 -1.31 -5.92 19.35
C ARG A 44 -1.78 -7.35 19.64
N GLY A 45 -1.76 -8.21 18.63
CA GLY A 45 -2.22 -9.59 18.72
C GLY A 45 -3.30 -9.90 17.71
N MET A 46 -3.56 -11.18 17.48
CA MET A 46 -4.54 -11.68 16.51
C MET A 46 -5.74 -12.26 17.20
N THR A 47 -6.93 -11.77 16.86
CA THR A 47 -8.20 -12.41 17.20
C THR A 47 -8.48 -13.60 16.28
N LEU A 48 -9.54 -14.36 16.56
CA LEU A 48 -9.97 -15.41 15.64
C LEU A 48 -10.41 -14.85 14.28
N ALA A 49 -11.09 -13.72 14.26
CA ALA A 49 -11.52 -13.07 13.03
C ALA A 49 -10.33 -12.58 12.17
N ASP A 50 -9.28 -12.04 12.80
CA ASP A 50 -8.06 -11.66 12.10
C ASP A 50 -7.40 -12.87 11.44
N LYS A 51 -7.32 -14.00 12.14
CA LYS A 51 -6.76 -15.23 11.58
C LYS A 51 -7.56 -15.72 10.38
N VAL A 52 -8.89 -15.78 10.50
CA VAL A 52 -9.76 -16.19 9.39
C VAL A 52 -9.62 -15.25 8.20
N LEU A 53 -9.53 -13.93 8.43
CA LEU A 53 -9.31 -12.97 7.36
C LEU A 53 -7.96 -13.21 6.68
N ILE A 54 -6.88 -13.29 7.45
CA ILE A 54 -5.53 -13.48 6.91
C ILE A 54 -5.44 -14.78 6.11
N ASP A 55 -6.02 -15.87 6.61
CA ASP A 55 -6.06 -17.15 5.92
C ASP A 55 -6.92 -17.12 4.64
N SER A 56 -7.86 -16.18 4.55
CA SER A 56 -8.70 -15.99 3.37
C SER A 56 -8.05 -15.12 2.29
N ILE A 57 -6.97 -14.36 2.58
CA ILE A 57 -6.36 -13.40 1.66
C ILE A 57 -5.95 -14.04 0.32
N PRO A 58 -5.23 -15.18 0.29
CA PRO A 58 -4.77 -15.72 -0.98
C PRO A 58 -5.90 -15.99 -1.97
N GLU A 59 -6.95 -16.67 -1.51
CA GLU A 59 -8.11 -17.00 -2.34
C GLU A 59 -8.92 -15.73 -2.68
N ALA A 60 -9.16 -14.86 -1.71
CA ALA A 60 -9.88 -13.60 -1.91
C ALA A 60 -9.24 -12.74 -3.01
N LEU A 61 -7.91 -12.60 -3.00
CA LEU A 61 -7.19 -11.82 -4.00
C LEU A 61 -7.09 -12.52 -5.36
N ALA A 62 -7.15 -13.85 -5.39
CA ALA A 62 -7.17 -14.62 -6.63
C ALA A 62 -8.52 -14.51 -7.37
N VAL A 63 -9.64 -14.49 -6.63
CA VAL A 63 -10.99 -14.48 -7.22
C VAL A 63 -11.55 -13.08 -7.44
N THR A 64 -10.95 -12.04 -6.87
CA THR A 64 -11.38 -10.64 -7.04
C THR A 64 -10.40 -9.85 -7.90
N ARG A 65 -10.92 -8.83 -8.59
CA ARG A 65 -10.12 -7.91 -9.41
C ARG A 65 -9.72 -6.65 -8.64
N SER A 66 -10.68 -6.03 -8.00
CA SER A 66 -10.55 -4.68 -7.40
C SER A 66 -10.32 -4.69 -5.90
N VAL A 67 -10.59 -5.80 -5.21
CA VAL A 67 -10.42 -5.89 -3.76
C VAL A 67 -8.96 -5.97 -3.40
N CYS A 68 -8.52 -5.06 -2.53
CA CYS A 68 -7.18 -5.01 -1.97
C CYS A 68 -7.19 -5.35 -0.48
N SER A 69 -6.09 -5.95 -0.02
CA SER A 69 -5.91 -6.37 1.36
C SER A 69 -4.69 -5.70 1.99
N SER A 70 -4.80 -5.46 3.29
CA SER A 70 -3.66 -4.98 4.07
C SER A 70 -3.68 -5.57 5.48
N VAL A 71 -2.49 -5.79 6.03
CA VAL A 71 -2.33 -6.30 7.38
C VAL A 71 -1.33 -5.43 8.14
N ALA A 72 -1.77 -4.80 9.24
CA ALA A 72 -0.89 -4.03 10.12
C ALA A 72 -0.25 -4.98 11.13
N ILE A 73 1.03 -5.30 10.91
CA ILE A 73 1.77 -6.34 11.66
C ILE A 73 2.59 -5.79 12.82
N GLY A 74 2.73 -4.46 12.92
CA GLY A 74 3.55 -3.85 13.95
C GLY A 74 3.27 -2.37 14.14
N SER A 75 3.71 -1.86 15.28
CA SER A 75 3.73 -0.44 15.56
C SER A 75 4.88 -0.10 16.52
N THR A 76 5.32 1.16 16.49
CA THR A 76 6.33 1.67 17.47
C THR A 76 5.85 1.47 18.91
N LYS A 77 4.54 1.50 19.13
CA LYS A 77 3.93 1.36 20.45
C LYS A 77 3.84 -0.08 20.93
N ALA A 78 3.54 -1.02 20.03
CA ALA A 78 3.28 -2.43 20.36
C ALA A 78 4.44 -3.37 20.01
N GLY A 79 5.37 -2.91 19.17
CA GLY A 79 6.41 -3.76 18.58
C GLY A 79 5.91 -4.49 17.33
N ILE A 80 6.60 -5.55 16.94
CA ILE A 80 6.29 -6.36 15.77
C ILE A 80 5.67 -7.68 16.19
N ASN A 81 4.54 -8.02 15.61
CA ASN A 81 3.89 -9.32 15.81
C ASN A 81 4.58 -10.37 14.91
N MET A 82 5.54 -11.11 15.48
CA MET A 82 6.34 -12.08 14.73
C MET A 82 5.53 -13.28 14.21
N ASP A 83 4.42 -13.65 14.88
CA ASP A 83 3.51 -14.70 14.39
C ASP A 83 2.77 -14.22 13.14
N ALA A 84 2.36 -12.94 13.11
CA ALA A 84 1.78 -12.32 11.94
C ALA A 84 2.81 -12.23 10.79
N VAL A 85 4.04 -11.81 11.05
CA VAL A 85 5.13 -11.76 10.05
C VAL A 85 5.33 -13.14 9.41
N LYS A 86 5.42 -14.18 10.22
CA LYS A 86 5.58 -15.55 9.71
C LYS A 86 4.40 -15.94 8.81
N ARG A 87 3.16 -15.74 9.30
CA ARG A 87 1.97 -16.13 8.53
C ARG A 87 1.84 -15.31 7.24
N MET A 88 2.16 -14.03 7.29
CA MET A 88 2.11 -13.16 6.09
C MET A 88 3.13 -13.59 5.03
N GLY A 89 4.33 -14.02 5.42
CA GLY A 89 5.29 -14.60 4.48
C GLY A 89 4.74 -15.84 3.73
N GLU A 90 3.96 -16.68 4.43
CA GLU A 90 3.26 -17.81 3.82
C GLU A 90 2.13 -17.33 2.89
N VAL A 91 1.32 -16.35 3.35
CA VAL A 91 0.21 -15.76 2.58
C VAL A 91 0.71 -15.12 1.28
N VAL A 92 1.80 -14.37 1.31
CA VAL A 92 2.41 -13.78 0.10
C VAL A 92 2.78 -14.88 -0.91
N LYS A 93 3.41 -15.96 -0.43
CA LYS A 93 3.79 -17.08 -1.28
C LYS A 93 2.58 -17.81 -1.85
N GLU A 94 1.56 -18.08 -1.03
CA GLU A 94 0.30 -18.70 -1.45
C GLU A 94 -0.43 -17.82 -2.49
N THR A 95 -0.48 -16.49 -2.26
CA THR A 95 -1.09 -15.53 -3.20
C THR A 95 -0.36 -15.52 -4.54
N ALA A 96 0.98 -15.52 -4.50
CA ALA A 96 1.79 -15.57 -5.72
C ALA A 96 1.52 -16.86 -6.52
N GLU A 97 1.48 -18.01 -5.84
CA GLU A 97 1.22 -19.30 -6.48
C GLU A 97 -0.19 -19.39 -7.07
N LEU A 98 -1.21 -18.90 -6.36
CA LEU A 98 -2.61 -18.90 -6.85
C LEU A 98 -2.84 -17.94 -8.02
N THR A 99 -2.00 -16.94 -8.18
CA THR A 99 -2.16 -15.93 -9.24
C THR A 99 -1.01 -15.92 -10.26
N LYS A 100 -0.17 -16.96 -10.26
CA LYS A 100 1.01 -17.05 -11.15
C LYS A 100 0.68 -16.95 -12.64
N ASP A 101 -0.45 -17.49 -13.06
CA ASP A 101 -0.91 -17.44 -14.45
C ASP A 101 -1.40 -16.04 -14.87
N LYS A 102 -1.43 -15.09 -13.93
CA LYS A 102 -1.77 -13.68 -14.10
C LYS A 102 -0.61 -12.78 -13.57
N ASP A 103 0.62 -13.18 -13.81
CA ASP A 103 1.84 -12.46 -13.39
C ASP A 103 1.90 -12.17 -11.88
N ALA A 104 1.35 -13.08 -11.06
CA ALA A 104 1.21 -12.94 -9.60
C ALA A 104 0.47 -11.65 -9.18
N TYR A 105 -0.49 -11.19 -9.99
CA TYR A 105 -1.22 -9.93 -9.78
C TYR A 105 -1.85 -9.81 -8.39
N GLY A 106 -2.22 -10.92 -7.75
CA GLY A 106 -2.74 -10.91 -6.38
C GLY A 106 -1.79 -10.23 -5.39
N CYS A 107 -0.48 -10.37 -5.57
CA CYS A 107 0.51 -9.75 -4.69
C CYS A 107 0.56 -8.22 -4.82
N THR A 108 0.18 -7.63 -5.95
CA THR A 108 0.12 -6.17 -6.12
C THR A 108 -1.03 -5.53 -5.34
N LYS A 109 -1.96 -6.35 -4.86
CA LYS A 109 -3.14 -5.94 -4.07
C LYS A 109 -2.99 -6.22 -2.58
N LEU A 110 -1.81 -6.64 -2.12
CA LEU A 110 -1.52 -6.98 -0.74
C LEU A 110 -0.42 -6.07 -0.18
N VAL A 111 -0.70 -5.46 0.95
CA VAL A 111 0.25 -4.59 1.65
C VAL A 111 0.37 -4.98 3.12
N GLU A 112 1.61 -5.00 3.62
CA GLU A 112 1.91 -5.15 5.03
C GLU A 112 2.36 -3.81 5.61
N PHE A 113 1.80 -3.44 6.76
CA PHE A 113 2.08 -2.17 7.41
C PHE A 113 2.72 -2.33 8.79
N CYS A 114 3.60 -1.37 9.09
CA CYS A 114 3.94 -0.98 10.46
C CYS A 114 3.53 0.47 10.67
N ASN A 115 2.99 0.79 11.86
CA ASN A 115 2.46 2.11 12.21
C ASN A 115 1.30 2.58 11.29
N ALA A 116 0.43 1.67 10.88
CA ALA A 116 -0.79 2.05 10.16
C ALA A 116 -1.62 3.01 11.01
N VAL A 117 -2.06 4.11 10.42
CA VAL A 117 -2.98 5.06 11.05
C VAL A 117 -4.40 4.50 11.05
N GLU A 118 -5.29 5.04 11.89
CA GLU A 118 -6.67 4.55 12.01
C GLU A 118 -7.45 4.65 10.71
N ASP A 119 -7.20 5.72 9.95
CA ASP A 119 -7.69 5.90 8.59
C ASP A 119 -6.48 5.86 7.67
N ASN A 120 -6.24 4.72 7.03
CA ASN A 120 -5.08 4.54 6.18
C ASN A 120 -5.45 4.83 4.72
N PRO A 121 -5.02 5.96 4.16
CA PRO A 121 -5.39 6.39 2.82
C PRO A 121 -4.48 5.85 1.71
N VAL A 122 -3.49 5.03 2.04
CA VAL A 122 -2.52 4.52 1.07
C VAL A 122 -3.16 3.51 0.13
N MET A 123 -3.12 3.78 -1.18
CA MET A 123 -3.73 3.05 -2.30
C MET A 123 -4.19 1.60 -2.02
N ALA A 124 -3.40 0.58 -2.39
CA ALA A 124 -3.79 -0.83 -2.22
C ALA A 124 -4.03 -1.23 -0.75
N GLY A 125 -3.44 -0.51 0.20
CA GLY A 125 -3.61 -0.74 1.63
C GLY A 125 -4.68 0.11 2.31
N ALA A 126 -5.45 0.90 1.56
CA ALA A 126 -6.44 1.82 2.14
C ALA A 126 -7.53 1.10 2.95
N PHE A 127 -7.86 1.66 4.08
CA PHE A 127 -9.05 1.31 4.85
C PHE A 127 -9.59 2.53 5.58
N HIS A 128 -10.88 2.53 5.86
CA HIS A 128 -11.56 3.62 6.57
C HIS A 128 -11.64 3.30 8.06
N GLY A 129 -11.11 4.21 8.88
CA GLY A 129 -11.12 4.08 10.34
C GLY A 129 -12.50 4.30 10.95
N VAL A 130 -12.68 3.80 12.16
CA VAL A 130 -13.97 3.87 12.88
C VAL A 130 -14.24 5.25 13.50
N THR A 131 -13.23 6.12 13.58
CA THR A 131 -13.29 7.44 14.22
C THR A 131 -13.33 8.59 13.21
N GLN A 132 -13.22 8.31 11.93
CA GLN A 132 -13.21 9.31 10.86
C GLN A 132 -14.64 9.71 10.45
N GLY A 133 -14.76 10.88 9.81
CA GLY A 133 -16.03 11.28 9.19
C GLY A 133 -16.44 10.36 8.03
N ASP A 134 -17.68 10.48 7.56
CA ASP A 134 -18.24 9.57 6.55
C ASP A 134 -17.50 9.61 5.20
N VAL A 135 -16.87 10.75 4.87
CA VAL A 135 -16.16 10.96 3.60
C VAL A 135 -14.93 11.83 3.80
N ALA A 136 -13.80 11.38 3.27
CA ALA A 136 -12.60 12.19 3.11
C ALA A 136 -11.97 11.94 1.74
N ILE A 137 -11.36 12.97 1.15
CA ILE A 137 -10.64 12.87 -0.13
C ILE A 137 -9.15 12.86 0.17
N HIS A 138 -8.48 11.83 -0.33
CA HIS A 138 -7.03 11.71 -0.31
C HIS A 138 -6.52 11.64 -1.75
N VAL A 139 -5.34 12.18 -2.01
CA VAL A 139 -4.72 12.10 -3.33
C VAL A 139 -3.44 11.30 -3.23
N GLY A 140 -3.42 10.13 -3.84
CA GLY A 140 -2.23 9.29 -3.96
C GLY A 140 -1.54 9.53 -5.30
N VAL A 141 -0.23 9.66 -5.28
CA VAL A 141 0.59 9.82 -6.49
C VAL A 141 1.62 8.70 -6.54
N SER A 142 1.60 7.91 -7.62
CA SER A 142 2.67 6.93 -7.86
C SER A 142 3.95 7.67 -8.25
N GLY A 143 4.93 7.63 -7.36
CA GLY A 143 6.15 8.44 -7.46
C GLY A 143 7.38 7.77 -8.09
N PRO A 144 7.55 6.41 -8.08
CA PRO A 144 8.82 5.79 -8.44
C PRO A 144 9.30 6.14 -9.84
N GLY A 145 8.42 6.09 -10.84
CA GLY A 145 8.79 6.40 -12.23
C GLY A 145 9.25 7.85 -12.42
N VAL A 146 8.63 8.81 -11.73
CA VAL A 146 9.01 10.23 -11.80
C VAL A 146 10.37 10.45 -11.13
N VAL A 147 10.59 9.87 -9.95
CA VAL A 147 11.86 9.97 -9.23
C VAL A 147 12.99 9.30 -10.04
N LYS A 148 12.75 8.10 -10.57
CA LYS A 148 13.69 7.41 -11.45
C LYS A 148 14.09 8.31 -12.62
N LYS A 149 13.12 8.88 -13.33
CA LYS A 149 13.38 9.75 -14.49
C LYS A 149 14.20 10.99 -14.12
N ALA A 150 13.96 11.57 -12.96
CA ALA A 150 14.76 12.68 -12.46
C ALA A 150 16.22 12.26 -12.18
N LEU A 151 16.43 11.08 -11.58
CA LEU A 151 17.76 10.53 -11.27
C LEU A 151 18.54 10.15 -12.53
N GLU A 152 17.91 9.58 -13.55
CA GLU A 152 18.54 9.28 -14.83
C GLU A 152 19.25 10.52 -15.43
N SER A 153 18.72 11.73 -15.22
CA SER A 153 19.28 12.97 -15.75
C SER A 153 20.55 13.42 -15.04
N ILE A 154 20.85 12.87 -13.87
CA ILE A 154 22.02 13.22 -13.04
C ILE A 154 22.90 11.99 -12.72
N LYS A 155 22.88 10.98 -13.56
CA LYS A 155 23.61 9.71 -13.36
C LYS A 155 25.09 9.97 -13.04
N GLY A 156 25.57 9.35 -11.95
CA GLY A 156 26.95 9.52 -11.47
C GLY A 156 27.20 10.79 -10.67
N ALA A 157 26.16 11.56 -10.33
CA ALA A 157 26.27 12.73 -9.46
C ALA A 157 26.63 12.35 -8.01
N PRO A 158 27.23 13.28 -7.24
CA PRO A 158 27.46 13.09 -5.80
C PRO A 158 26.15 12.87 -5.03
N PHE A 159 26.22 12.17 -3.87
CA PHE A 159 25.05 11.80 -3.08
C PHE A 159 24.21 12.98 -2.58
N ASP A 160 24.81 14.11 -2.29
CA ASP A 160 24.11 15.34 -1.93
C ASP A 160 23.23 15.88 -3.07
N VAL A 161 23.71 15.78 -4.31
CA VAL A 161 22.95 16.12 -5.52
C VAL A 161 21.83 15.12 -5.74
N VAL A 162 22.07 13.83 -5.53
CA VAL A 162 21.05 12.76 -5.61
C VAL A 162 19.93 13.04 -4.60
N ALA A 163 20.27 13.22 -3.31
CA ALA A 163 19.30 13.50 -2.25
C ALA A 163 18.48 14.77 -2.54
N LYS A 164 19.15 15.85 -2.97
CA LYS A 164 18.48 17.10 -3.34
C LYS A 164 17.53 16.92 -4.53
N THR A 165 17.89 16.11 -5.51
CA THR A 165 17.05 15.83 -6.68
C THR A 165 15.81 15.05 -6.28
N VAL A 166 15.95 14.01 -5.46
CA VAL A 166 14.82 13.24 -4.90
C VAL A 166 13.88 14.19 -4.15
N LYS A 167 14.41 14.96 -3.21
CA LYS A 167 13.64 15.91 -2.39
C LYS A 167 12.88 16.93 -3.23
N ASN A 168 13.53 17.54 -4.22
CA ASN A 168 12.89 18.51 -5.12
C ASN A 168 11.77 17.86 -5.94
N THR A 169 11.99 16.62 -6.42
CA THR A 169 11.00 15.88 -7.20
C THR A 169 9.81 15.54 -6.34
N ALA A 170 10.02 15.00 -5.13
CA ALA A 170 8.99 14.72 -4.15
C ALA A 170 8.14 15.95 -3.84
N PHE A 171 8.79 17.10 -3.61
CA PHE A 171 8.11 18.38 -3.34
C PHE A 171 7.24 18.85 -4.52
N MET A 172 7.71 18.70 -5.76
CA MET A 172 6.90 19.05 -6.94
C MET A 172 5.67 18.15 -7.09
N ILE A 173 5.82 16.83 -6.85
CA ILE A 173 4.72 15.87 -6.89
C ILE A 173 3.69 16.21 -5.83
N THR A 174 4.12 16.50 -4.60
CA THR A 174 3.23 16.87 -3.50
C THR A 174 2.42 18.14 -3.81
N ARG A 175 3.05 19.14 -4.39
CA ARG A 175 2.34 20.37 -4.80
C ARG A 175 1.28 20.12 -5.87
N LEU A 176 1.56 19.24 -6.84
CA LEU A 176 0.58 18.85 -7.84
C LEU A 176 -0.58 18.07 -7.20
N GLY A 177 -0.27 17.12 -6.31
CA GLY A 177 -1.27 16.39 -5.55
C GLY A 177 -2.18 17.30 -4.73
N GLN A 178 -1.60 18.30 -4.06
CA GLN A 178 -2.36 19.32 -3.30
C GLN A 178 -3.33 20.11 -4.18
N LEU A 179 -2.89 20.56 -5.35
CA LEU A 179 -3.76 21.28 -6.29
C LEU A 179 -4.95 20.42 -6.75
N VAL A 180 -4.70 19.14 -7.06
CA VAL A 180 -5.77 18.20 -7.43
C VAL A 180 -6.73 18.00 -6.27
N ALA A 181 -6.22 17.87 -5.04
CA ALA A 181 -7.01 17.70 -3.84
C ALA A 181 -7.92 18.91 -3.57
N GLU A 182 -7.42 20.12 -3.67
CA GLU A 182 -8.18 21.37 -3.49
C GLU A 182 -9.36 21.45 -4.47
N VAL A 183 -9.11 21.19 -5.75
CA VAL A 183 -10.16 21.18 -6.77
C VAL A 183 -11.18 20.07 -6.53
N ALA A 184 -10.73 18.89 -6.12
CA ALA A 184 -11.62 17.77 -5.86
C ALA A 184 -12.53 18.02 -4.64
N THR A 185 -11.97 18.53 -3.53
CA THR A 185 -12.73 18.82 -2.30
C THR A 185 -13.75 19.93 -2.51
N GLU A 186 -13.39 20.96 -3.28
CA GLU A 186 -14.33 22.03 -3.64
C GLU A 186 -15.51 21.48 -4.46
N ARG A 187 -15.22 20.67 -5.49
CA ARG A 187 -16.26 20.11 -6.38
C ARG A 187 -17.18 19.09 -5.69
N LEU A 188 -16.63 18.29 -4.80
CA LEU A 188 -17.33 17.18 -4.17
C LEU A 188 -17.90 17.54 -2.79
N HIS A 189 -17.61 18.75 -2.28
CA HIS A 189 -18.02 19.22 -0.96
C HIS A 189 -17.64 18.23 0.16
N ALA A 190 -16.45 17.63 0.06
CA ALA A 190 -15.94 16.67 1.01
C ALA A 190 -14.66 17.18 1.69
N SER A 191 -14.36 16.67 2.87
CA SER A 191 -13.15 17.06 3.61
C SER A 191 -11.88 16.60 2.90
N PHE A 192 -10.85 17.44 2.90
CA PHE A 192 -9.51 17.04 2.49
C PHE A 192 -8.82 16.29 3.63
N GLY A 193 -8.14 15.19 3.30
CA GLY A 193 -7.31 14.42 4.20
C GLY A 193 -5.83 14.65 3.96
N ILE A 194 -5.20 13.81 3.16
CA ILE A 194 -3.75 13.91 2.87
C ILE A 194 -3.43 13.78 1.39
N VAL A 195 -2.23 14.23 1.01
CA VAL A 195 -1.55 13.80 -0.22
C VAL A 195 -0.60 12.67 0.17
N ASP A 196 -0.83 11.49 -0.41
CA ASP A 196 0.06 10.34 -0.25
C ASP A 196 1.14 10.39 -1.35
N LEU A 197 2.38 10.53 -0.93
CA LEU A 197 3.57 10.48 -1.77
C LEU A 197 4.38 9.22 -1.53
N SER A 198 3.75 8.15 -1.13
CA SER A 198 4.48 6.88 -1.03
C SER A 198 5.05 6.48 -2.39
N LEU A 199 6.29 5.99 -2.39
CA LEU A 199 6.91 5.42 -3.59
C LEU A 199 6.38 4.01 -3.85
N ALA A 200 5.05 3.85 -3.76
CA ALA A 200 4.38 2.59 -4.03
C ALA A 200 4.48 2.27 -5.53
N PRO A 201 5.11 1.15 -5.90
CA PRO A 201 5.28 0.78 -7.30
C PRO A 201 3.97 0.30 -7.91
N THR A 202 3.89 0.39 -9.24
CA THR A 202 2.84 -0.27 -10.02
C THR A 202 3.47 -1.38 -10.90
N ALA A 203 2.64 -2.16 -11.58
CA ALA A 203 3.12 -3.15 -12.54
C ALA A 203 3.65 -2.53 -13.85
N ALA A 204 3.58 -1.20 -13.99
CA ALA A 204 4.07 -0.51 -15.18
C ALA A 204 5.61 -0.58 -15.27
N VAL A 205 6.13 -0.79 -16.47
CA VAL A 205 7.57 -0.80 -16.71
C VAL A 205 8.17 0.56 -16.37
N GLY A 206 9.18 0.53 -15.50
CA GLY A 206 9.87 1.76 -15.05
C GLY A 206 9.32 2.34 -13.74
N ASP A 207 8.23 1.82 -13.20
CA ASP A 207 7.62 2.26 -11.94
C ASP A 207 8.01 1.32 -10.79
N SER A 208 9.31 1.27 -10.48
CA SER A 208 9.89 0.36 -9.48
C SER A 208 10.83 1.09 -8.53
N VAL A 209 10.64 0.89 -7.22
CA VAL A 209 11.58 1.40 -6.18
C VAL A 209 12.96 0.78 -6.34
N ALA A 210 13.05 -0.51 -6.72
CA ALA A 210 14.34 -1.15 -6.98
C ALA A 210 15.13 -0.38 -8.04
N GLN A 211 14.49 0.03 -9.13
CA GLN A 211 15.15 0.82 -10.17
C GLN A 211 15.54 2.22 -9.70
N VAL A 212 14.76 2.85 -8.80
CA VAL A 212 15.15 4.11 -8.16
C VAL A 212 16.45 3.94 -7.39
N LEU A 213 16.58 2.86 -6.59
CA LEU A 213 17.78 2.57 -5.83
C LEU A 213 18.99 2.28 -6.73
N GLU A 214 18.79 1.60 -7.87
CA GLU A 214 19.84 1.35 -8.87
C GLU A 214 20.30 2.65 -9.54
N GLU A 215 19.40 3.56 -9.88
CA GLU A 215 19.77 4.90 -10.41
C GLU A 215 20.48 5.78 -9.35
N MET A 216 20.31 5.51 -8.05
CA MET A 216 21.10 6.13 -6.99
C MET A 216 22.55 5.64 -6.93
N GLY A 217 22.90 4.64 -7.73
CA GLY A 217 24.26 4.12 -7.88
C GLY A 217 24.50 2.70 -7.39
N LEU A 218 23.44 1.94 -7.07
CA LEU A 218 23.58 0.51 -6.77
C LEU A 218 23.75 -0.27 -8.07
N GLU A 219 24.61 -1.31 -8.03
CA GLU A 219 24.74 -2.24 -9.14
C GLU A 219 23.47 -3.08 -9.31
N SER A 220 22.87 -3.49 -8.20
CA SER A 220 21.61 -4.22 -8.17
C SER A 220 20.92 -4.03 -6.83
N CYS A 221 19.61 -3.85 -6.85
CA CYS A 221 18.79 -3.82 -5.64
C CYS A 221 18.86 -5.18 -4.92
N GLY A 222 19.05 -5.15 -3.60
CA GLY A 222 19.30 -6.34 -2.76
C GLY A 222 20.77 -6.61 -2.53
N GLY A 223 21.67 -6.01 -3.29
CA GLY A 223 23.12 -6.06 -3.09
C GLY A 223 23.63 -5.16 -1.96
N PRO A 224 24.96 -5.17 -1.69
CA PRO A 224 25.56 -4.28 -0.72
C PRO A 224 25.24 -2.81 -0.97
N GLY A 225 24.87 -2.08 0.08
CA GLY A 225 24.50 -0.67 -0.01
C GLY A 225 22.99 -0.39 -0.13
N THR A 226 22.16 -1.40 -0.43
CA THR A 226 20.70 -1.23 -0.60
C THR A 226 20.05 -0.59 0.62
N THR A 227 20.37 -1.03 1.84
CA THR A 227 19.80 -0.47 3.09
C THR A 227 20.17 1.00 3.26
N ALA A 228 21.42 1.38 2.94
CA ALA A 228 21.88 2.76 3.02
C ALA A 228 21.19 3.66 1.97
N ALA A 229 21.04 3.17 0.74
CA ALA A 229 20.33 3.87 -0.32
C ALA A 229 18.84 4.04 0.02
N LEU A 230 18.21 3.00 0.58
CA LEU A 230 16.82 3.08 1.05
C LEU A 230 16.67 4.09 2.19
N ALA A 231 17.59 4.12 3.15
CA ALA A 231 17.58 5.11 4.22
C ALA A 231 17.69 6.54 3.68
N LEU A 232 18.60 6.79 2.73
CA LEU A 232 18.74 8.08 2.06
C LEU A 232 17.46 8.47 1.28
N LEU A 233 16.85 7.53 0.58
CA LEU A 233 15.62 7.73 -0.15
C LEU A 233 14.48 8.14 0.80
N ASN A 234 14.30 7.40 1.90
CA ASN A 234 13.28 7.71 2.91
C ASN A 234 13.49 9.05 3.62
N ASP A 235 14.75 9.46 3.83
CA ASP A 235 15.06 10.78 4.41
C ASP A 235 14.81 11.94 3.42
N SER A 236 14.77 11.63 2.15
CA SER A 236 14.65 12.62 1.07
C SER A 236 13.19 12.81 0.59
N VAL A 237 12.30 11.88 0.87
CA VAL A 237 10.88 11.92 0.52
C VAL A 237 10.04 12.35 1.71
#